data_c158af56b07af018a51454d79817e7f7
#
_entry.id   c158af56b07af018a51454d79817e7f7
#
_cell.length_a   1.000
_cell.length_b   1.000
_cell.length_c   1.000
_cell.angle_alpha   90.00
_cell.angle_beta   90.00
_cell.angle_gamma   90.00
#
_symmetry.space_group_name_H-M   'P 1'
#
loop_
_entity.id
_entity.type
_entity.pdbx_description
1 polymer ?
#
loop_
_entity_poly.entity_id
_entity_poly.type
_entity_poly.pdbx_seq_one_letter_code
_entity_poly.pdbx_strand_id
1 'polypeptide(L)'
;MRTYVTAEGKPGIWFFSLDAHNPIAVRLARVTFSLPYFDAEMSCHVVGDEVRYRSVRTHRGAKDARFAGRYRPVGGPFNSRPGTLEHFLTERYCLCSATRGATSAAATSSTIPGPCDGPSSR
;
A
#
# COMPACT_ATOMS: atom_id res chain seq x y z
N MET A 1 4.21 -6.29 -0.50
CA MET A 1 3.96 -6.64 -1.93
C MET A 1 2.50 -6.34 -2.26
N ARG A 2 2.24 -5.65 -3.37
CA ARG A 2 0.88 -5.25 -3.79
C ARG A 2 0.66 -5.44 -5.28
N THR A 3 -0.59 -5.51 -5.69
CA THR A 3 -1.01 -5.44 -7.09
C THR A 3 -2.19 -4.50 -7.25
N TYR A 4 -2.51 -4.16 -8.48
CA TYR A 4 -3.62 -3.29 -8.82
C TYR A 4 -4.78 -4.15 -9.33
N VAL A 5 -5.98 -3.83 -8.84
CA VAL A 5 -7.21 -4.59 -9.14
C VAL A 5 -8.33 -3.63 -9.49
N THR A 6 -9.36 -4.17 -10.11
CA THR A 6 -10.64 -3.48 -10.26
C THR A 6 -11.70 -4.35 -9.60
N ALA A 7 -12.37 -3.83 -8.60
CA ALA A 7 -13.46 -4.50 -7.90
C ALA A 7 -14.73 -3.66 -8.01
N GLU A 8 -15.80 -4.26 -8.49
CA GLU A 8 -17.10 -3.59 -8.70
C GLU A 8 -16.98 -2.29 -9.53
N GLY A 9 -16.13 -2.33 -10.55
CA GLY A 9 -15.86 -1.18 -11.42
C GLY A 9 -14.95 -0.10 -10.82
N LYS A 10 -14.51 -0.24 -9.56
CA LYS A 10 -13.64 0.72 -8.89
C LYS A 10 -12.17 0.28 -8.95
N PRO A 11 -11.26 1.15 -9.39
CA PRO A 11 -9.82 0.85 -9.38
C PRO A 11 -9.29 0.85 -7.95
N GLY A 12 -8.59 -0.20 -7.57
CA GLY A 12 -8.10 -0.39 -6.20
C GLY A 12 -6.73 -1.03 -6.12
N ILE A 13 -6.27 -1.21 -4.88
CA ILE A 13 -5.01 -1.87 -4.54
C ILE A 13 -5.32 -3.11 -3.69
N TRP A 14 -4.70 -4.22 -4.06
CA TRP A 14 -4.70 -5.46 -3.28
C TRP A 14 -3.32 -5.72 -2.69
N PHE A 15 -3.26 -5.95 -1.39
CA PHE A 15 -2.02 -6.26 -0.70
C PHE A 15 -1.87 -7.77 -0.44
N PHE A 16 -0.79 -8.36 -0.93
CA PHE A 16 -0.39 -9.73 -0.60
C PHE A 16 0.38 -9.80 0.72
N SER A 17 1.18 -8.80 1.01
CA SER A 17 1.88 -8.64 2.28
C SER A 17 2.31 -7.21 2.51
N LEU A 18 2.24 -6.80 3.76
CA LEU A 18 2.69 -5.50 4.26
C LEU A 18 3.58 -5.75 5.47
N ASP A 19 4.80 -5.28 5.41
CA ASP A 19 5.71 -5.35 6.54
C ASP A 19 5.71 -4.00 7.28
N ALA A 20 5.68 -4.02 8.61
CA ALA A 20 5.72 -2.81 9.43
C ALA A 20 6.58 -3.03 10.68
N HIS A 21 7.21 -1.95 11.14
CA HIS A 21 8.09 -1.98 12.32
C HIS A 21 7.32 -1.94 13.64
N ASN A 22 6.13 -1.33 13.66
CA ASN A 22 5.34 -1.18 14.87
C ASN A 22 4.39 -2.37 15.07
N PRO A 23 4.63 -3.26 16.06
CA PRO A 23 3.81 -4.46 16.27
C PRO A 23 2.38 -4.14 16.73
N ILE A 24 2.13 -3.01 17.38
CA ILE A 24 0.78 -2.58 17.77
C ILE A 24 -0.02 -2.20 16.52
N ALA A 25 0.56 -1.43 15.63
CA ALA A 25 -0.06 -1.06 14.35
C ALA A 25 -0.32 -2.29 13.48
N VAL A 26 0.59 -3.26 13.46
CA VAL A 26 0.40 -4.55 12.77
C VAL A 26 -0.83 -5.29 13.29
N ARG A 27 -0.98 -5.44 14.60
CA ARG A 27 -2.12 -6.14 15.21
C ARG A 27 -3.43 -5.41 14.95
N LEU A 28 -3.45 -4.09 15.13
CA LEU A 28 -4.64 -3.28 14.87
C LEU A 28 -5.08 -3.37 13.41
N ALA A 29 -4.18 -3.19 12.45
CA ALA A 29 -4.48 -3.27 11.03
C ALA A 29 -4.98 -4.66 10.59
N ARG A 30 -4.48 -5.75 11.19
CA ARG A 30 -4.96 -7.11 10.94
C ARG A 30 -6.38 -7.34 11.44
N VAL A 31 -6.72 -6.76 12.60
CA VAL A 31 -8.04 -6.94 13.23
C VAL A 31 -9.08 -6.03 12.56
N THR A 32 -8.76 -4.77 12.31
CA THR A 32 -9.72 -3.78 11.80
C THR A 32 -9.92 -3.85 10.30
N PHE A 33 -8.85 -4.05 9.53
CA PHE A 33 -8.89 -3.99 8.06
C PHE A 33 -8.66 -5.33 7.36
N SER A 34 -8.48 -6.42 8.11
CA SER A 34 -8.14 -7.74 7.55
C SER A 34 -6.95 -7.71 6.57
N LEU A 35 -6.02 -6.80 6.80
CA LEU A 35 -4.84 -6.63 5.95
C LEU A 35 -3.71 -7.58 6.37
N PRO A 36 -2.94 -8.13 5.42
CA PRO A 36 -1.85 -9.06 5.67
C PRO A 36 -0.57 -8.33 6.16
N TYR A 37 -0.65 -7.69 7.33
CA TYR A 37 0.49 -7.05 7.96
C TYR A 37 1.35 -8.06 8.72
N PHE A 38 2.66 -7.86 8.65
CA PHE A 38 3.68 -8.66 9.31
C PHE A 38 4.69 -7.77 10.05
N ASP A 39 5.13 -8.24 11.21
CA ASP A 39 6.20 -7.58 11.95
C ASP A 39 7.51 -7.66 11.17
N ALA A 40 8.25 -6.56 11.12
CA ALA A 40 9.54 -6.49 10.45
C ALA A 40 10.47 -5.48 11.10
N GLU A 41 11.76 -5.78 11.07
CA GLU A 41 12.80 -4.79 11.35
C GLU A 41 13.05 -3.97 10.10
N MET A 42 12.95 -2.66 10.24
CA MET A 42 13.11 -1.72 9.14
C MET A 42 14.13 -0.66 9.48
N SER A 43 14.92 -0.28 8.50
CA SER A 43 15.80 0.88 8.58
C SER A 43 15.66 1.75 7.34
N CYS A 44 15.67 3.06 7.56
CA CYS A 44 15.61 4.05 6.51
C CYS A 44 16.66 5.13 6.80
N HIS A 45 17.63 5.27 5.92
CA HIS A 45 18.71 6.25 6.04
C HIS A 45 18.70 7.16 4.82
N VAL A 46 18.77 8.46 5.05
CA VAL A 46 18.87 9.45 3.99
C VAL A 46 20.31 9.97 3.96
N VAL A 47 20.95 9.87 2.81
CA VAL A 47 22.31 10.33 2.57
C VAL A 47 22.29 11.27 1.36
N GLY A 48 22.30 12.56 1.61
CA GLY A 48 22.07 13.55 0.55
C GLY A 48 20.64 13.44 0.01
N ASP A 49 20.50 13.15 -1.28
CA ASP A 49 19.22 12.90 -1.95
C ASP A 49 18.86 11.41 -2.11
N GLU A 50 19.77 10.51 -1.69
CA GLU A 50 19.57 9.08 -1.76
C GLU A 50 18.94 8.54 -0.46
N VAL A 51 17.86 7.80 -0.60
CA VAL A 51 17.22 7.04 0.48
C VAL A 51 17.64 5.58 0.38
N ARG A 52 18.20 5.06 1.47
CA ARG A 52 18.56 3.65 1.65
C ARG A 52 17.58 2.99 2.58
N TYR A 53 16.85 2.03 2.05
CA TYR A 53 15.80 1.33 2.79
C TYR A 53 16.09 -0.15 2.90
N ARG A 54 15.87 -0.71 4.08
CA ARG A 54 15.98 -2.15 4.35
C ARG A 54 14.80 -2.60 5.20
N SER A 55 14.26 -3.77 4.89
CA SER A 55 13.23 -4.46 5.68
C SER A 55 13.57 -5.94 5.79
N VAL A 56 13.43 -6.50 6.99
CA VAL A 56 13.59 -7.93 7.28
C VAL A 56 12.38 -8.35 8.10
N ARG A 57 11.58 -9.27 7.58
CA ARG A 57 10.42 -9.80 8.29
C ARG A 57 10.85 -10.62 9.48
N THR A 58 10.27 -10.34 10.64
CA THR A 58 10.51 -11.03 11.93
C THR A 58 9.26 -11.72 12.47
N HIS A 59 8.13 -11.61 11.74
CA HIS A 59 6.84 -12.14 12.17
C HIS A 59 6.86 -13.66 12.31
N ARG A 60 6.61 -14.17 13.52
CA ARG A 60 6.67 -15.58 13.84
C ARG A 60 5.64 -16.39 13.04
N GLY A 61 6.07 -17.47 12.39
CA GLY A 61 5.20 -18.35 11.59
C GLY A 61 4.89 -17.84 10.18
N ALA A 62 5.41 -16.68 9.79
CA ALA A 62 5.33 -16.20 8.41
C ALA A 62 6.54 -16.66 7.59
N LYS A 63 6.37 -16.69 6.27
CA LYS A 63 7.50 -16.92 5.35
C LYS A 63 8.50 -15.77 5.47
N ASP A 64 9.78 -16.12 5.43
CA ASP A 64 10.84 -15.12 5.39
C ASP A 64 10.69 -14.18 4.21
N ALA A 65 10.90 -12.90 4.47
CA ALA A 65 10.92 -11.88 3.45
C ALA A 65 11.97 -10.82 3.80
N ARG A 66 12.76 -10.45 2.81
CA ARG A 66 13.79 -9.42 2.94
C ARG A 66 13.73 -8.51 1.73
N PHE A 67 13.91 -7.24 1.98
CA PHE A 67 14.02 -6.22 0.94
C PHE A 67 15.13 -5.24 1.30
N ALA A 68 15.95 -4.89 0.34
CA ALA A 68 16.90 -3.80 0.44
C ALA A 68 16.91 -3.03 -0.87
N GLY A 69 16.83 -1.73 -0.79
CA GLY A 69 16.80 -0.86 -1.96
C GLY A 69 17.35 0.51 -1.65
N ARG A 70 17.78 1.20 -2.68
CA ARG A 70 18.14 2.60 -2.65
C ARG A 70 17.45 3.32 -3.81
N TYR A 71 16.99 4.51 -3.55
CA TYR A 71 16.32 5.34 -4.54
C TYR A 71 16.57 6.81 -4.26
N ARG A 72 16.43 7.62 -5.29
CA ARG A 72 16.52 9.08 -5.21
C ARG A 72 15.51 9.73 -6.15
N PRO A 73 15.09 10.95 -5.88
CA PRO A 73 14.29 11.72 -6.83
C PRO A 73 15.02 11.89 -8.17
N VAL A 74 14.25 11.86 -9.25
CA VAL A 74 14.74 12.14 -10.60
C VAL A 74 13.85 13.25 -11.17
N GLY A 75 14.39 14.44 -11.30
CA GLY A 75 13.64 15.63 -11.73
C GLY A 75 12.88 16.33 -10.62
N GLY A 76 12.08 17.32 -10.99
CA GLY A 76 11.25 18.11 -10.07
C GLY A 76 9.91 17.44 -9.75
N PRO A 77 9.18 17.92 -8.72
CA PRO A 77 7.81 17.48 -8.45
C PRO A 77 6.90 17.73 -9.65
N PHE A 78 6.02 16.78 -9.93
CA PHE A 78 5.02 16.90 -10.99
C PHE A 78 3.69 16.31 -10.55
N ASN A 79 2.60 16.76 -11.18
CA ASN A 79 1.27 16.16 -11.01
C ASN A 79 1.06 15.12 -12.12
N SER A 80 0.57 13.94 -11.74
CA SER A 80 0.23 12.89 -12.69
C SER A 80 -0.96 13.31 -13.56
N ARG A 81 -0.94 12.92 -14.83
CA ARG A 81 -2.03 13.21 -15.78
C ARG A 81 -2.85 11.96 -16.05
N PRO A 82 -4.19 12.05 -16.20
CA PRO A 82 -5.03 10.93 -16.62
C PRO A 82 -4.48 10.25 -17.87
N GLY A 83 -4.48 8.90 -17.89
CA GLY A 83 -3.97 8.09 -19.00
C GLY A 83 -2.48 7.81 -18.97
N THR A 84 -1.73 8.36 -18.01
CA THR A 84 -0.30 8.03 -17.83
C THR A 84 -0.10 6.89 -16.84
N LEU A 85 1.07 6.24 -16.89
CA LEU A 85 1.46 5.20 -15.94
C LEU A 85 1.53 5.74 -14.51
N GLU A 86 2.05 6.94 -14.33
CA GLU A 86 2.15 7.60 -13.04
C GLU A 86 0.76 7.77 -12.41
N HIS A 87 -0.21 8.27 -13.19
CA HIS A 87 -1.60 8.39 -12.74
C HIS A 87 -2.20 7.02 -12.36
N PHE A 88 -1.97 6.00 -13.18
CA PHE A 88 -2.39 4.64 -12.89
C PHE A 88 -1.82 4.10 -11.57
N LEU A 89 -0.56 4.42 -11.25
CA LEU A 89 0.14 3.94 -10.06
C LEU A 89 -0.17 4.74 -8.79
N THR A 90 -0.54 6.03 -8.91
CA THR A 90 -0.71 6.93 -7.77
C THR A 90 -2.17 7.20 -7.41
N GLU A 91 -3.06 7.29 -8.39
CA GLU A 91 -4.47 7.67 -8.20
C GLU A 91 -5.36 6.44 -7.91
N ARG A 92 -5.06 5.75 -6.80
CA ARG A 92 -5.82 4.57 -6.38
C ARG A 92 -6.05 4.60 -4.88
N TYR A 93 -7.24 5.06 -4.53
CA TYR A 93 -7.65 5.31 -3.14
C TYR A 93 -8.54 4.19 -2.55
N CYS A 94 -8.88 3.18 -3.36
CA CYS A 94 -9.68 2.05 -2.91
C CYS A 94 -8.75 0.92 -2.42
N LEU A 95 -8.96 0.50 -1.17
CA LEU A 95 -8.26 -0.63 -0.58
C LEU A 95 -9.14 -1.87 -0.66
N CYS A 96 -8.64 -2.92 -1.32
CA CYS A 96 -9.34 -4.19 -1.44
C CYS A 96 -8.72 -5.23 -0.50
N SER A 97 -9.54 -5.86 0.33
CA SER A 97 -9.15 -6.97 1.20
C SER A 97 -10.18 -8.09 1.15
N ALA A 98 -9.77 -9.33 1.42
CA ALA A 98 -10.70 -10.45 1.56
C ALA A 98 -11.07 -10.64 3.04
N THR A 99 -12.35 -10.66 3.33
CA THR A 99 -12.85 -11.06 4.64
C THR A 99 -12.86 -12.58 4.73
N ARG A 100 -12.33 -13.15 5.81
CA ARG A 100 -12.40 -14.59 6.05
C ARG A 100 -13.87 -15.02 6.20
N GLY A 101 -14.34 -15.90 5.32
CA GLY A 101 -15.70 -16.47 5.38
C GLY A 101 -16.63 -16.08 4.23
N ALA A 102 -16.27 -15.19 3.35
CA ALA A 102 -17.04 -14.95 2.14
C ALA A 102 -16.64 -15.95 1.06
N THR A 103 -17.56 -16.83 0.68
CA THR A 103 -17.44 -17.75 -0.49
C THR A 103 -17.44 -16.97 -1.82
N SER A 104 -17.65 -15.68 -1.75
CA SER A 104 -17.51 -14.70 -2.83
C SER A 104 -16.51 -13.65 -2.34
N ALA A 105 -15.58 -13.25 -3.17
CA ALA A 105 -14.65 -12.17 -2.88
C ALA A 105 -15.43 -10.84 -2.77
N ALA A 106 -16.10 -10.65 -1.63
CA ALA A 106 -16.62 -9.35 -1.26
C ALA A 106 -15.41 -8.47 -0.93
N ALA A 107 -14.95 -7.74 -1.91
CA ALA A 107 -13.96 -6.71 -1.71
C ALA A 107 -14.58 -5.62 -0.84
N THR A 108 -14.24 -5.59 0.45
CA THR A 108 -14.60 -4.45 1.29
C THR A 108 -13.75 -3.27 0.82
N SER A 109 -14.37 -2.37 0.06
CA SER A 109 -13.71 -1.16 -0.38
C SER A 109 -13.78 -0.11 0.74
N SER A 110 -12.68 0.12 1.42
CA SER A 110 -12.51 1.31 2.26
C SER A 110 -11.99 2.43 1.36
N THR A 111 -12.85 3.36 1.00
CA THR A 111 -12.43 4.59 0.31
C THR A 111 -11.83 5.50 1.37
N ILE A 112 -10.54 5.76 1.28
CA ILE A 112 -9.91 6.85 2.03
C ILE A 112 -10.32 8.13 1.30
N PRO A 113 -10.98 9.12 1.96
CA PRO A 113 -11.28 10.38 1.32
C PRO A 113 -9.97 11.03 0.87
N GLY A 114 -9.76 11.10 -0.42
CA GLY A 114 -8.66 11.88 -1.00
C GLY A 114 -9.01 13.38 -0.96
N PRO A 115 -8.03 14.29 -1.00
CA PRO A 115 -8.24 15.73 -0.98
C PRO A 115 -8.88 16.30 -2.26
N CYS A 116 -9.46 15.49 -3.12
CA CYS A 116 -9.93 15.87 -4.46
C CYS A 116 -11.43 15.75 -4.72
N ASP A 117 -12.27 15.88 -3.69
CA ASP A 117 -13.70 16.17 -3.90
C ASP A 117 -13.94 17.69 -3.97
N GLY A 118 -13.31 18.33 -4.95
CA GLY A 118 -13.72 19.64 -5.41
C GLY A 118 -14.94 19.50 -6.34
N PRO A 119 -15.95 20.39 -6.30
CA PRO A 119 -17.11 20.28 -7.15
C PRO A 119 -16.69 20.38 -8.62
N SER A 120 -17.02 19.35 -9.39
CA SER A 120 -17.00 19.38 -10.84
C SER A 120 -17.98 20.46 -11.31
N SER A 121 -17.48 21.64 -11.57
CA SER A 121 -18.22 22.65 -12.32
C SER A 121 -18.13 22.36 -13.80
N ARG A 122 -19.23 21.96 -14.32
CA ARG A 122 -19.77 21.99 -15.70
C ARG A 122 -18.80 22.32 -16.84
#